data_f1c7ef9f4ffaacd141b05f439879aa1f
#
_entry.id   f1c7ef9f4ffaacd141b05f439879aa1f
#
_cell.length_a   1.000
_cell.length_b   1.000
_cell.length_c   1.000
_cell.angle_alpha   90.00
_cell.angle_beta   90.00
_cell.angle_gamma   90.00
#
_symmetry.space_group_name_H-M   'P 1'
#
loop_
_entity.id
_entity.type
_entity.pdbx_description
1 polymer ?
#
loop_
_entity_poly.entity_id
_entity_poly.type
_entity_poly.pdbx_seq_one_letter_code
_entity_poly.pdbx_strand_id
1 'polypeptide(L)'
;MSDLSRRWRRMRQKKGKFLQQVKLSRISWKKCTSHRVTKIWEHGKANGNIRISELGVINAIAAGCEDGTNIFEIGTFDGRTSLNISFSTPVDCKVYTLDLPPDEKPQYSLASGERHMVDKDRSGGRLEKYTASHPQIVGKIHQLYGDSATFDFSPYHNTCSLVFVDGSHAYDYAMTDTASAKRMVKKGGVIIWHDYGIWEGVTRALEELEEKDNLGLKNISGTSLVYWRND
;
A
#
# COMPACT_ATOMS: atom_id res chain seq x y z
N MET A 1 4.57 -32.44 -20.07
CA MET A 1 4.18 -31.05 -19.65
C MET A 1 2.98 -30.66 -20.49
N SER A 2 1.83 -30.47 -19.86
CA SER A 2 0.56 -30.23 -20.56
C SER A 2 0.55 -28.88 -21.27
N ASP A 3 -0.17 -28.77 -22.36
CA ASP A 3 -0.36 -27.55 -23.18
C ASP A 3 -0.92 -26.38 -22.35
N LEU A 4 -1.70 -26.66 -21.31
CA LEU A 4 -2.20 -25.73 -20.30
C LEU A 4 -1.06 -25.00 -19.59
N SER A 5 0.04 -25.68 -19.22
CA SER A 5 1.17 -25.05 -18.51
C SER A 5 1.94 -24.06 -19.41
N ARG A 6 2.01 -24.33 -20.72
CA ARG A 6 2.61 -23.41 -21.71
C ARG A 6 1.72 -22.21 -21.99
N ARG A 7 0.39 -22.42 -22.03
CA ARG A 7 -0.58 -21.34 -22.23
C ARG A 7 -0.62 -20.38 -21.03
N TRP A 8 -0.50 -20.89 -19.81
CA TRP A 8 -0.36 -20.10 -18.59
C TRP A 8 0.95 -19.29 -18.55
N ARG A 9 2.07 -19.86 -18.96
CA ARG A 9 3.34 -19.12 -19.05
C ARG A 9 3.28 -18.00 -20.09
N ARG A 10 2.67 -18.23 -21.27
CA ARG A 10 2.50 -17.20 -22.32
C ARG A 10 1.56 -16.06 -21.89
N MET A 11 0.51 -16.36 -21.14
CA MET A 11 -0.38 -15.31 -20.59
C MET A 11 0.31 -14.47 -19.50
N ARG A 12 1.22 -15.08 -18.72
CA ARG A 12 2.05 -14.38 -17.73
C ARG A 12 3.05 -13.43 -18.38
N GLN A 13 3.70 -13.86 -19.47
CA GLN A 13 4.62 -13.00 -20.22
C GLN A 13 3.95 -11.80 -20.91
N LYS A 14 2.70 -11.93 -21.37
CA LYS A 14 1.97 -10.82 -22.02
C LYS A 14 1.53 -9.71 -21.08
N LYS A 15 1.52 -9.94 -19.75
CA LYS A 15 1.09 -8.95 -18.75
C LYS A 15 2.24 -8.24 -18.02
N GLY A 16 3.50 -8.50 -18.39
CA GLY A 16 4.67 -7.88 -17.73
C GLY A 16 4.81 -8.20 -16.23
N LYS A 17 4.01 -9.11 -15.68
CA LYS A 17 4.02 -9.47 -14.26
C LYS A 17 4.80 -10.77 -14.09
N PHE A 18 6.06 -10.66 -13.65
CA PHE A 18 6.84 -11.80 -13.17
C PHE A 18 6.27 -12.26 -11.83
N LEU A 19 5.68 -13.45 -11.78
CA LEU A 19 5.50 -14.15 -10.51
C LEU A 19 6.85 -14.81 -10.18
N GLN A 20 7.67 -14.12 -9.42
CA GLN A 20 8.89 -14.67 -8.83
C GLN A 20 8.55 -15.74 -7.79
N GLN A 21 9.50 -16.65 -7.55
CA GLN A 21 9.43 -17.53 -6.39
C GLN A 21 9.65 -16.67 -5.15
N VAL A 22 8.57 -16.42 -4.41
CA VAL A 22 8.59 -15.55 -3.23
C VAL A 22 9.23 -16.28 -2.03
N LYS A 23 10.12 -15.62 -1.31
CA LYS A 23 10.90 -16.20 -0.21
C LYS A 23 10.32 -15.92 1.17
N LEU A 24 9.59 -14.81 1.34
CA LEU A 24 9.05 -14.44 2.65
C LEU A 24 8.09 -15.52 3.18
N SER A 25 8.21 -15.82 4.46
CA SER A 25 7.30 -16.74 5.14
C SER A 25 5.88 -16.18 5.16
N ARG A 26 4.89 -17.09 5.14
CA ARG A 26 3.48 -16.72 5.01
C ARG A 26 2.79 -16.61 6.36
N ILE A 27 1.84 -15.68 6.45
CA ILE A 27 0.95 -15.48 7.59
C ILE A 27 -0.51 -15.46 7.12
N SER A 28 -1.42 -16.03 7.92
CA SER A 28 -2.84 -15.81 7.69
C SER A 28 -3.24 -14.39 8.11
N TRP A 29 -4.05 -13.68 7.31
CA TRP A 29 -4.57 -12.36 7.66
C TRP A 29 -5.27 -12.33 9.04
N LYS A 30 -5.84 -13.47 9.47
CA LYS A 30 -6.47 -13.64 10.79
C LYS A 30 -5.49 -13.50 11.97
N LYS A 31 -4.19 -13.59 11.72
CA LYS A 31 -3.15 -13.34 12.73
C LYS A 31 -2.66 -11.89 12.73
N CYS A 32 -3.00 -11.11 11.68
CA CYS A 32 -2.60 -9.71 11.56
C CYS A 32 -3.54 -8.76 12.31
N THR A 33 -4.77 -9.18 12.59
CA THR A 33 -5.78 -8.37 13.27
C THR A 33 -6.77 -9.25 14.05
N SER A 34 -7.39 -8.70 15.10
CA SER A 34 -8.50 -9.31 15.82
C SER A 34 -9.85 -9.15 15.11
N HIS A 35 -9.97 -8.18 14.21
CA HIS A 35 -11.18 -7.93 13.44
C HIS A 35 -11.42 -9.03 12.43
N ARG A 36 -12.62 -9.62 12.42
CA ARG A 36 -13.00 -10.76 11.57
C ARG A 36 -14.04 -10.43 10.51
N VAL A 37 -14.68 -9.28 10.66
CA VAL A 37 -15.64 -8.75 9.69
C VAL A 37 -15.10 -7.44 9.17
N THR A 38 -15.07 -7.29 7.86
CA THR A 38 -14.67 -6.06 7.19
C THR A 38 -15.77 -5.62 6.25
N LYS A 39 -15.87 -4.32 6.03
CA LYS A 39 -16.74 -3.73 5.03
C LYS A 39 -15.89 -3.02 4.00
N ILE A 40 -16.29 -3.11 2.74
CA ILE A 40 -15.69 -2.35 1.66
C ILE A 40 -16.74 -1.34 1.22
N TRP A 41 -16.42 -0.07 1.37
CA TRP A 41 -17.34 1.00 1.03
C TRP A 41 -17.24 1.40 -0.44
N GLU A 42 -16.04 1.79 -0.89
CA GLU A 42 -15.79 2.08 -2.31
C GLU A 42 -15.20 0.83 -2.99
N HIS A 43 -16.06 0.07 -3.64
CA HIS A 43 -15.68 -1.20 -4.29
C HIS A 43 -15.32 -1.05 -5.77
N GLY A 44 -15.70 0.06 -6.40
CA GLY A 44 -15.47 0.31 -7.83
C GLY A 44 -13.98 0.27 -8.16
N LYS A 45 -13.56 -0.70 -9.00
CA LYS A 45 -12.16 -0.90 -9.38
C LYS A 45 -11.83 -0.17 -10.69
N ALA A 46 -10.74 0.62 -10.68
CA ALA A 46 -10.06 1.10 -11.87
C ALA A 46 -8.79 0.28 -12.13
N ASN A 47 -8.20 0.43 -13.33
CA ASN A 47 -6.88 -0.14 -13.59
C ASN A 47 -5.85 0.52 -12.66
N GLY A 48 -5.00 -0.29 -12.02
CA GLY A 48 -4.05 0.18 -11.00
C GLY A 48 -4.54 0.02 -9.56
N ASN A 49 -5.84 -0.13 -9.31
CA ASN A 49 -6.32 -0.38 -7.95
C ASN A 49 -6.02 -1.80 -7.46
N ILE A 50 -5.81 -1.91 -6.15
CA ILE A 50 -5.64 -3.18 -5.45
C ILE A 50 -6.86 -4.10 -5.59
N ARG A 51 -6.68 -5.40 -5.36
CA ARG A 51 -7.78 -6.38 -5.41
C ARG A 51 -8.74 -6.20 -4.22
N ILE A 52 -10.02 -6.51 -4.42
CA ILE A 52 -11.04 -6.42 -3.35
C ILE A 52 -10.67 -7.29 -2.14
N SER A 53 -10.09 -8.47 -2.35
CA SER A 53 -9.64 -9.35 -1.27
C SER A 53 -8.51 -8.72 -0.43
N GLU A 54 -7.60 -7.99 -1.05
CA GLU A 54 -6.52 -7.27 -0.37
C GLU A 54 -7.06 -6.04 0.36
N LEU A 55 -7.94 -5.30 -0.27
CA LEU A 55 -8.64 -4.17 0.34
C LEU A 55 -9.39 -4.60 1.61
N GLY A 56 -10.06 -5.76 1.56
CA GLY A 56 -10.71 -6.34 2.73
C GLY A 56 -9.76 -6.63 3.89
N VAL A 57 -8.55 -7.11 3.59
CA VAL A 57 -7.50 -7.35 4.61
C VAL A 57 -6.98 -6.03 5.19
N ILE A 58 -6.70 -5.04 4.33
CA ILE A 58 -6.24 -3.71 4.76
C ILE A 58 -7.30 -3.07 5.66
N ASN A 59 -8.57 -3.10 5.27
CA ASN A 59 -9.68 -2.56 6.06
C ASN A 59 -9.82 -3.26 7.42
N ALA A 60 -9.65 -4.58 7.47
CA ALA A 60 -9.69 -5.31 8.73
C ALA A 60 -8.54 -4.93 9.68
N ILE A 61 -7.35 -4.64 9.14
CA ILE A 61 -6.21 -4.16 9.92
C ILE A 61 -6.45 -2.70 10.34
N ALA A 62 -6.92 -1.85 9.43
CA ALA A 62 -7.24 -0.46 9.72
C ALA A 62 -8.30 -0.29 10.82
N ALA A 63 -9.29 -1.19 10.86
CA ALA A 63 -10.30 -1.22 11.93
C ALA A 63 -9.71 -1.53 13.31
N GLY A 64 -8.53 -2.12 13.37
CA GLY A 64 -7.79 -2.41 14.61
C GLY A 64 -6.79 -1.34 15.02
N CYS A 65 -6.70 -0.22 14.29
CA CYS A 65 -5.87 0.89 14.67
C CYS A 65 -6.35 1.54 15.97
N GLU A 66 -5.42 2.09 16.73
CA GLU A 66 -5.73 2.84 17.94
C GLU A 66 -6.37 4.18 17.57
N ASP A 67 -7.44 4.53 18.27
CA ASP A 67 -8.15 5.80 18.04
C ASP A 67 -7.27 7.01 18.31
N GLY A 68 -7.49 8.09 17.57
CA GLY A 68 -6.70 9.32 17.68
C GLY A 68 -5.29 9.24 17.10
N THR A 69 -4.90 8.11 16.47
CA THR A 69 -3.59 7.96 15.83
C THR A 69 -3.61 8.31 14.36
N ASN A 70 -2.43 8.49 13.78
CA ASN A 70 -2.28 8.71 12.36
C ASN A 70 -2.22 7.38 11.59
N ILE A 71 -2.75 7.40 10.38
CA ILE A 71 -2.54 6.40 9.34
C ILE A 71 -1.86 7.11 8.17
N PHE A 72 -0.89 6.47 7.54
CA PHE A 72 -0.21 7.05 6.39
C PHE A 72 -0.23 6.08 5.20
N GLU A 73 -0.60 6.59 4.03
CA GLU A 73 -0.54 5.89 2.75
C GLU A 73 0.48 6.57 1.84
N ILE A 74 1.41 5.81 1.27
CA ILE A 74 2.29 6.26 0.20
C ILE A 74 1.74 5.69 -1.10
N GLY A 75 1.27 6.56 -2.00
CA GLY A 75 0.59 6.20 -3.24
C GLY A 75 -0.93 6.37 -3.18
N THR A 76 -1.42 7.60 -3.34
CA THR A 76 -2.88 7.90 -3.33
C THR A 76 -3.59 7.36 -4.57
N PHE A 77 -2.96 7.49 -5.74
CA PHE A 77 -3.55 7.20 -7.04
C PHE A 77 -4.92 7.88 -7.21
N ASP A 78 -6.02 7.13 -7.31
CA ASP A 78 -7.38 7.70 -7.42
C ASP A 78 -8.08 7.93 -6.06
N GLY A 79 -7.47 7.51 -4.94
CA GLY A 79 -7.98 7.68 -3.57
C GLY A 79 -8.90 6.55 -3.08
N ARG A 80 -9.05 5.45 -3.84
CA ARG A 80 -9.93 4.33 -3.45
C ARG A 80 -9.48 3.67 -2.15
N THR A 81 -8.19 3.45 -1.98
CA THR A 81 -7.65 2.81 -0.78
C THR A 81 -7.74 3.75 0.42
N SER A 82 -7.37 5.02 0.26
CA SER A 82 -7.54 6.05 1.31
C SER A 82 -8.98 6.12 1.83
N LEU A 83 -9.98 6.12 0.94
CA LEU A 83 -11.41 6.14 1.29
C LEU A 83 -11.81 4.93 2.15
N ASN A 84 -11.37 3.74 1.76
CA ASN A 84 -11.68 2.50 2.47
C ASN A 84 -10.95 2.40 3.82
N ILE A 85 -9.70 2.84 3.90
CA ILE A 85 -8.96 2.96 5.16
C ILE A 85 -9.69 3.95 6.08
N SER A 86 -10.02 5.14 5.61
CA SER A 86 -10.75 6.14 6.38
C SER A 86 -12.11 5.63 6.86
N PHE A 87 -12.86 4.95 6.00
CA PHE A 87 -14.14 4.33 6.38
C PHE A 87 -13.99 3.30 7.50
N SER A 88 -12.87 2.57 7.53
CA SER A 88 -12.66 1.44 8.45
C SER A 88 -12.00 1.85 9.76
N THR A 89 -11.20 2.92 9.78
CA THR A 89 -10.49 3.38 10.99
C THR A 89 -11.42 4.00 12.01
N PRO A 90 -11.05 4.00 13.30
CA PRO A 90 -11.75 4.75 14.35
C PRO A 90 -11.98 6.23 13.99
N VAL A 91 -12.90 6.87 14.68
CA VAL A 91 -13.45 8.19 14.27
C VAL A 91 -12.42 9.32 14.35
N ASP A 92 -11.55 9.31 15.35
CA ASP A 92 -10.57 10.38 15.60
C ASP A 92 -9.22 10.14 14.89
N CYS A 93 -9.09 9.05 14.11
CA CYS A 93 -7.92 8.82 13.30
C CYS A 93 -7.82 9.82 12.14
N LYS A 94 -6.59 10.24 11.83
CA LYS A 94 -6.28 11.01 10.62
C LYS A 94 -5.60 10.12 9.60
N VAL A 95 -6.06 10.19 8.36
CA VAL A 95 -5.50 9.43 7.24
C VAL A 95 -4.75 10.39 6.33
N TYR A 96 -3.44 10.30 6.32
CA TYR A 96 -2.59 11.04 5.38
C TYR A 96 -2.33 10.17 4.16
N THR A 97 -2.37 10.75 2.97
CA THR A 97 -2.07 10.05 1.74
C THR A 97 -1.22 10.92 0.83
N LEU A 98 -0.06 10.41 0.43
CA LEU A 98 0.93 11.13 -0.37
C LEU A 98 0.96 10.58 -1.78
N ASP A 99 1.01 11.48 -2.77
CA ASP A 99 1.21 11.11 -4.17
C ASP A 99 2.08 12.12 -4.91
N LEU A 100 2.78 11.63 -5.95
CA LEU A 100 3.51 12.48 -6.86
C LEU A 100 2.51 13.34 -7.65
N PRO A 101 2.62 14.68 -7.62
CA PRO A 101 1.77 15.55 -8.43
C PRO A 101 2.05 15.36 -9.94
N PRO A 102 1.04 15.58 -10.80
CA PRO A 102 1.17 15.33 -12.24
C PRO A 102 2.33 16.06 -12.93
N ASP A 103 2.67 17.24 -12.44
CA ASP A 103 3.70 18.11 -13.04
C ASP A 103 5.10 17.88 -12.46
N GLU A 104 5.24 17.00 -11.48
CA GLU A 104 6.52 16.70 -10.84
C GLU A 104 7.16 15.45 -11.45
N LYS A 105 8.48 15.52 -11.66
CA LYS A 105 9.25 14.39 -12.16
C LYS A 105 9.73 13.53 -10.99
N PRO A 106 9.60 12.19 -11.10
CA PRO A 106 10.08 11.30 -10.07
C PRO A 106 11.60 11.39 -9.91
N GLN A 107 12.07 11.36 -8.66
CA GLN A 107 13.48 11.41 -8.28
C GLN A 107 14.25 10.19 -8.81
N TYR A 108 13.68 9.01 -8.71
CA TYR A 108 14.26 7.77 -9.20
C TYR A 108 13.58 7.30 -10.49
N SER A 109 14.25 6.39 -11.20
CA SER A 109 13.68 5.76 -12.38
C SER A 109 12.47 4.90 -12.00
N LEU A 110 11.41 5.01 -12.77
CA LEU A 110 10.21 4.20 -12.59
C LEU A 110 10.43 2.75 -13.04
N ALA A 111 9.69 1.83 -12.47
CA ALA A 111 9.67 0.44 -12.92
C ALA A 111 9.10 0.33 -14.35
N SER A 112 9.58 -0.64 -15.11
CA SER A 112 9.11 -0.87 -16.49
C SER A 112 7.61 -1.17 -16.51
N GLY A 113 6.84 -0.36 -17.24
CA GLY A 113 5.39 -0.51 -17.38
C GLY A 113 4.56 0.24 -16.33
N GLU A 114 5.18 0.98 -15.41
CA GLU A 114 4.53 1.73 -14.33
C GLU A 114 4.04 3.13 -14.78
N ARG A 115 4.65 3.71 -15.81
CA ARG A 115 4.43 5.10 -16.24
C ARG A 115 2.95 5.49 -16.33
N HIS A 116 2.07 4.62 -16.81
CA HIS A 116 0.64 4.89 -16.93
C HIS A 116 -0.10 5.11 -15.59
N MET A 117 0.52 4.77 -14.46
CA MET A 117 -0.01 5.04 -13.11
C MET A 117 0.49 6.37 -12.56
N VAL A 118 1.61 6.86 -13.08
CA VAL A 118 2.20 8.15 -12.72
C VAL A 118 1.68 9.26 -13.63
N ASP A 119 1.58 9.01 -14.95
CA ASP A 119 1.02 9.94 -15.92
C ASP A 119 -0.51 9.99 -15.76
N LYS A 120 -0.98 10.80 -14.83
CA LYS A 120 -2.40 11.00 -14.50
C LYS A 120 -2.71 12.49 -14.41
N ASP A 121 -3.91 12.88 -14.77
CA ASP A 121 -4.33 14.30 -14.72
C ASP A 121 -4.37 14.83 -13.28
N ARG A 122 -4.69 13.96 -12.32
CA ARG A 122 -4.75 14.30 -10.88
C ARG A 122 -4.74 13.05 -10.00
N SER A 123 -4.28 13.23 -8.75
CA SER A 123 -4.41 12.24 -7.69
C SER A 123 -5.67 12.45 -6.87
N GLY A 124 -6.22 11.37 -6.30
CA GLY A 124 -7.30 11.47 -5.33
C GLY A 124 -8.68 11.87 -5.90
N GLY A 125 -8.92 11.73 -7.21
CA GLY A 125 -10.18 12.17 -7.83
C GLY A 125 -11.45 11.56 -7.22
N ARG A 126 -11.35 10.40 -6.56
CA ARG A 126 -12.49 9.82 -5.83
C ARG A 126 -12.79 10.55 -4.52
N LEU A 127 -11.80 11.18 -3.90
CA LEU A 127 -12.00 11.93 -2.66
C LEU A 127 -12.99 13.08 -2.91
N GLU A 128 -12.78 13.83 -3.98
CA GLU A 128 -13.67 14.93 -4.35
C GLU A 128 -15.12 14.48 -4.56
N LYS A 129 -15.31 13.33 -5.22
CA LYS A 129 -16.64 12.76 -5.48
C LYS A 129 -17.50 12.60 -4.23
N TYR A 130 -16.86 12.31 -3.08
CA TYR A 130 -17.55 12.00 -1.84
C TYR A 130 -17.52 13.11 -0.79
N THR A 131 -16.83 14.23 -1.05
CA THR A 131 -16.69 15.34 -0.11
C THR A 131 -18.02 15.87 0.40
N ALA A 132 -19.00 16.08 -0.50
CA ALA A 132 -20.32 16.59 -0.12
C ALA A 132 -21.23 15.55 0.50
N SER A 133 -21.17 14.30 0.03
CA SER A 133 -22.12 13.23 0.44
C SER A 133 -21.65 12.45 1.68
N HIS A 134 -20.34 12.37 1.93
CA HIS A 134 -19.76 11.58 3.02
C HIS A 134 -18.63 12.37 3.74
N PRO A 135 -18.94 13.57 4.25
CA PRO A 135 -17.91 14.44 4.84
C PRO A 135 -17.20 13.80 6.03
N GLN A 136 -17.86 12.92 6.79
CA GLN A 136 -17.27 12.19 7.92
C GLN A 136 -16.19 11.18 7.51
N ILE A 137 -16.20 10.70 6.25
CA ILE A 137 -15.17 9.81 5.72
C ILE A 137 -14.05 10.64 5.10
N VAL A 138 -14.40 11.54 4.20
CA VAL A 138 -13.42 12.37 3.48
C VAL A 138 -12.72 13.36 4.43
N GLY A 139 -13.43 13.89 5.43
CA GLY A 139 -12.87 14.83 6.40
C GLY A 139 -11.73 14.31 7.27
N LYS A 140 -11.55 12.97 7.35
CA LYS A 140 -10.37 12.37 8.01
C LYS A 140 -9.15 12.29 7.09
N ILE A 141 -9.33 12.48 5.77
CA ILE A 141 -8.28 12.28 4.77
C ILE A 141 -7.59 13.60 4.48
N HIS A 142 -6.28 13.62 4.67
CA HIS A 142 -5.39 14.73 4.35
C HIS A 142 -4.51 14.33 3.17
N GLN A 143 -4.86 14.80 1.98
CA GLN A 143 -4.07 14.54 0.78
C GLN A 143 -2.83 15.45 0.76
N LEU A 144 -1.68 14.84 0.52
CA LEU A 144 -0.36 15.44 0.44
C LEU A 144 0.19 15.22 -0.97
N TYR A 145 1.05 16.13 -1.41
CA TYR A 145 1.66 16.08 -2.73
C TYR A 145 3.18 16.19 -2.60
N GLY A 146 3.89 15.38 -3.36
CA GLY A 146 5.35 15.36 -3.43
C GLY A 146 5.89 13.98 -3.78
N ASP A 147 7.17 13.94 -4.14
CA ASP A 147 7.89 12.70 -4.37
C ASP A 147 8.25 12.05 -3.03
N SER A 148 7.85 10.79 -2.82
CA SER A 148 8.12 10.07 -1.58
C SER A 148 9.62 9.89 -1.28
N ALA A 149 10.48 9.95 -2.30
CA ALA A 149 11.92 9.89 -2.12
C ALA A 149 12.51 11.13 -1.42
N THR A 150 11.84 12.28 -1.53
CA THR A 150 12.33 13.57 -1.03
C THR A 150 11.37 14.27 -0.07
N PHE A 151 10.17 13.71 0.14
CA PHE A 151 9.17 14.27 1.04
C PHE A 151 9.63 14.27 2.50
N ASP A 152 9.34 15.36 3.22
CA ASP A 152 9.63 15.44 4.66
C ASP A 152 8.58 14.70 5.49
N PHE A 153 8.92 13.48 5.90
CA PHE A 153 8.09 12.65 6.77
C PHE A 153 8.26 12.96 8.27
N SER A 154 9.12 13.89 8.66
CA SER A 154 9.45 14.15 10.07
C SER A 154 8.23 14.47 10.95
N PRO A 155 7.17 15.18 10.47
CA PRO A 155 5.96 15.43 11.27
C PRO A 155 5.19 14.15 11.65
N TYR A 156 5.44 13.04 10.97
CA TYR A 156 4.71 11.78 11.13
C TYR A 156 5.51 10.72 11.90
N HIS A 157 6.77 10.99 12.27
CA HIS A 157 7.63 10.03 12.96
C HIS A 157 7.01 9.54 14.27
N ASN A 158 6.94 8.20 14.43
CA ASN A 158 6.40 7.50 15.61
C ASN A 158 4.93 7.84 15.94
N THR A 159 4.13 8.27 14.95
CA THR A 159 2.73 8.65 15.18
C THR A 159 1.73 7.72 14.51
N CYS A 160 2.17 6.92 13.54
CA CYS A 160 1.27 6.11 12.72
C CYS A 160 1.03 4.73 13.33
N SER A 161 -0.24 4.37 13.54
CA SER A 161 -0.62 3.00 13.88
C SER A 161 -0.67 2.07 12.67
N LEU A 162 -0.82 2.63 11.47
CA LEU A 162 -0.72 1.92 10.19
C LEU A 162 0.02 2.78 9.17
N VAL A 163 0.98 2.19 8.48
CA VAL A 163 1.56 2.74 7.25
C VAL A 163 1.30 1.78 6.11
N PHE A 164 0.70 2.24 5.04
CA PHE A 164 0.47 1.47 3.81
C PHE A 164 1.38 1.99 2.71
N VAL A 165 2.24 1.13 2.18
CA VAL A 165 3.21 1.46 1.13
C VAL A 165 2.74 0.83 -0.18
N ASP A 166 2.25 1.66 -1.09
CA ASP A 166 1.71 1.32 -2.41
C ASP A 166 2.07 2.41 -3.44
N GLY A 167 3.28 2.95 -3.33
CA GLY A 167 3.85 3.97 -4.20
C GLY A 167 4.44 3.38 -5.49
N SER A 168 5.60 3.88 -5.91
CA SER A 168 6.32 3.35 -7.08
C SER A 168 6.82 1.92 -6.83
N HIS A 169 6.79 1.11 -7.89
CA HIS A 169 7.21 -0.30 -7.86
C HIS A 169 8.72 -0.50 -8.14
N ALA A 170 9.46 0.60 -8.34
CA ALA A 170 10.90 0.56 -8.53
C ALA A 170 11.62 0.22 -7.21
N TYR A 171 12.73 -0.51 -7.31
CA TYR A 171 13.50 -0.96 -6.15
C TYR A 171 13.93 0.19 -5.23
N ASP A 172 14.45 1.29 -5.79
CA ASP A 172 14.94 2.42 -5.01
C ASP A 172 13.82 3.12 -4.23
N TYR A 173 12.63 3.25 -4.84
CA TYR A 173 11.44 3.73 -4.15
C TYR A 173 11.00 2.78 -3.04
N ALA A 174 10.90 1.49 -3.32
CA ALA A 174 10.49 0.50 -2.32
C ALA A 174 11.41 0.51 -1.08
N MET A 175 12.73 0.70 -1.28
CA MET A 175 13.72 0.82 -0.19
C MET A 175 13.54 2.12 0.59
N THR A 176 13.39 3.26 -0.10
CA THR A 176 13.26 4.58 0.53
C THR A 176 11.94 4.71 1.28
N ASP A 177 10.84 4.27 0.66
CA ASP A 177 9.51 4.30 1.26
C ASP A 177 9.45 3.38 2.50
N THR A 178 10.11 2.22 2.45
CA THR A 178 10.23 1.33 3.62
C THR A 178 11.00 2.01 4.76
N ALA A 179 12.12 2.68 4.46
CA ALA A 179 12.88 3.41 5.48
C ALA A 179 12.06 4.54 6.12
N SER A 180 11.26 5.24 5.33
CA SER A 180 10.34 6.28 5.81
C SER A 180 9.19 5.69 6.63
N ALA A 181 8.57 4.61 6.16
CA ALA A 181 7.50 3.90 6.87
C ALA A 181 7.96 3.40 8.25
N LYS A 182 9.17 2.85 8.34
CA LYS A 182 9.77 2.42 9.63
C LYS A 182 9.98 3.56 10.63
N ARG A 183 10.22 4.79 10.16
CA ARG A 183 10.30 5.97 11.03
C ARG A 183 8.93 6.50 11.44
N MET A 184 7.94 6.38 10.58
CA MET A 184 6.57 6.87 10.85
C MET A 184 5.78 5.96 11.79
N VAL A 185 5.97 4.64 11.69
CA VAL A 185 5.18 3.70 12.47
C VAL A 185 5.54 3.76 13.94
N LYS A 186 4.54 3.91 14.81
CA LYS A 186 4.69 3.89 16.27
C LYS A 186 4.95 2.47 16.79
N LYS A 187 5.39 2.35 18.04
CA LYS A 187 5.47 1.04 18.71
C LYS A 187 4.09 0.37 18.76
N GLY A 188 4.02 -0.91 18.42
CA GLY A 188 2.77 -1.67 18.27
C GLY A 188 2.02 -1.41 16.96
N GLY A 189 2.45 -0.43 16.16
CA GLY A 189 1.88 -0.14 14.85
C GLY A 189 2.30 -1.14 13.77
N VAL A 190 1.72 -1.01 12.60
CA VAL A 190 1.85 -1.97 11.50
C VAL A 190 2.28 -1.28 10.22
N ILE A 191 3.13 -1.93 9.44
CA ILE A 191 3.40 -1.56 8.05
C ILE A 191 2.87 -2.65 7.14
N ILE A 192 2.20 -2.24 6.07
CA ILE A 192 1.75 -3.11 4.98
C ILE A 192 2.35 -2.61 3.68
N TRP A 193 2.98 -3.50 2.92
CA TRP A 193 3.43 -3.23 1.55
C TRP A 193 2.54 -3.98 0.57
N HIS A 194 2.29 -3.39 -0.58
CA HIS A 194 1.59 -4.01 -1.70
C HIS A 194 2.57 -4.54 -2.75
N ASP A 195 2.06 -5.29 -3.70
CA ASP A 195 2.75 -5.75 -4.93
C ASP A 195 3.93 -6.72 -4.76
N TYR A 196 4.12 -7.30 -3.60
CA TYR A 196 5.08 -8.39 -3.38
C TYR A 196 4.73 -9.62 -4.23
N GLY A 197 5.73 -10.16 -4.92
CA GLY A 197 5.56 -11.26 -5.88
C GLY A 197 4.91 -10.85 -7.20
N ILE A 198 4.62 -9.56 -7.40
CA ILE A 198 4.03 -9.01 -8.63
C ILE A 198 5.05 -8.13 -9.36
N TRP A 199 5.67 -7.20 -8.64
CA TRP A 199 6.71 -6.32 -9.16
C TRP A 199 8.09 -6.71 -8.63
N GLU A 200 9.05 -6.80 -9.55
CA GLU A 200 10.41 -7.26 -9.23
C GLU A 200 11.08 -6.34 -8.21
N GLY A 201 10.99 -5.02 -8.41
CA GLY A 201 11.65 -4.05 -7.54
C GLY A 201 11.15 -4.14 -6.09
N VAL A 202 9.83 -4.21 -5.88
CA VAL A 202 9.23 -4.38 -4.55
C VAL A 202 9.62 -5.72 -3.93
N THR A 203 9.55 -6.81 -4.73
CA THR A 203 9.86 -8.16 -4.26
C THR A 203 11.29 -8.26 -3.78
N ARG A 204 12.24 -7.79 -4.61
CA ARG A 204 13.67 -7.79 -4.29
C ARG A 204 13.98 -6.93 -3.07
N ALA A 205 13.44 -5.72 -3.00
CA ALA A 205 13.66 -4.82 -1.87
C ALA A 205 13.25 -5.46 -0.54
N LEU A 206 12.06 -6.04 -0.46
CA LEU A 206 11.55 -6.64 0.77
C LEU A 206 12.29 -7.95 1.14
N GLU A 207 12.69 -8.76 0.16
CA GLU A 207 13.48 -9.96 0.41
C GLU A 207 14.90 -9.64 0.89
N GLU A 208 15.56 -8.63 0.30
CA GLU A 208 16.88 -8.16 0.74
C GLU A 208 16.84 -7.56 2.15
N LEU A 209 15.80 -6.79 2.48
CA LEU A 209 15.61 -6.26 3.82
C LEU A 209 15.40 -7.37 4.86
N GLU A 210 14.61 -8.39 4.53
CA GLU A 210 14.42 -9.53 5.42
C GLU A 210 15.72 -10.33 5.60
N GLU A 211 16.45 -10.58 4.52
CA GLU A 211 17.71 -11.31 4.55
C GLU A 211 18.79 -10.58 5.37
N LYS A 212 18.87 -9.26 5.23
CA LYS A 212 19.86 -8.42 5.89
C LYS A 212 19.55 -8.15 7.37
N ASP A 213 18.29 -7.77 7.64
CA ASP A 213 17.90 -7.19 8.92
C ASP A 213 17.06 -8.17 9.78
N ASN A 214 16.62 -9.31 9.22
CA ASN A 214 15.78 -10.32 9.86
C ASN A 214 14.57 -9.69 10.59
N LEU A 215 13.86 -8.81 9.88
CA LEU A 215 12.76 -8.00 10.42
C LEU A 215 11.54 -8.84 10.82
N GLY A 216 11.42 -10.04 10.29
CA GLY A 216 10.24 -10.88 10.46
C GLY A 216 9.09 -10.51 9.53
N LEU A 217 9.40 -10.03 8.31
CA LEU A 217 8.42 -9.72 7.28
C LEU A 217 7.61 -10.97 6.90
N LYS A 218 6.30 -10.82 6.73
CA LYS A 218 5.39 -11.94 6.41
C LYS A 218 4.52 -11.61 5.19
N ASN A 219 4.51 -12.47 4.19
CA ASN A 219 3.53 -12.36 3.11
C ASN A 219 2.16 -12.85 3.61
N ILE A 220 1.13 -12.04 3.47
CA ILE A 220 -0.23 -12.43 3.82
C ILE A 220 -0.76 -13.43 2.79
N SER A 221 -1.12 -14.62 3.24
CA SER A 221 -1.49 -15.74 2.39
C SER A 221 -2.62 -15.39 1.41
N GLY A 222 -2.42 -15.66 0.13
CA GLY A 222 -3.40 -15.42 -0.93
C GLY A 222 -3.44 -13.98 -1.45
N THR A 223 -2.51 -13.14 -1.03
CA THR A 223 -2.39 -11.73 -1.44
C THR A 223 -0.98 -11.39 -1.90
N SER A 224 -0.80 -10.19 -2.45
CA SER A 224 0.51 -9.57 -2.68
C SER A 224 0.92 -8.63 -1.54
N LEU A 225 0.24 -8.71 -0.39
CA LEU A 225 0.53 -7.90 0.78
C LEU A 225 1.66 -8.52 1.61
N VAL A 226 2.57 -7.68 2.09
CA VAL A 226 3.53 -8.01 3.14
C VAL A 226 3.15 -7.25 4.39
N TYR A 227 3.27 -7.89 5.53
CA TYR A 227 2.92 -7.38 6.85
C TYR A 227 4.14 -7.39 7.78
N TRP A 228 4.28 -6.33 8.54
CA TRP A 228 5.22 -6.23 9.64
C TRP A 228 4.62 -5.42 10.79
N ARG A 229 4.92 -5.80 12.02
CA ARG A 229 4.53 -5.09 13.23
C ARG A 229 5.76 -4.59 13.96
N ASN A 230 5.71 -3.36 14.42
CA ASN A 230 6.75 -2.71 15.20
C ASN A 230 6.55 -3.02 16.70
N ASP A 231 7.05 -4.17 17.16
CA ASP A 231 6.90 -4.67 18.54
C ASP A 231 7.90 -4.01 19.53
#